data_dc62bb602f2e84a6eb0960a279dcb91d
#
_entry.id   dc62bb602f2e84a6eb0960a279dcb91d
#
_cell.length_a   1.000
_cell.length_b   1.000
_cell.length_c   1.000
_cell.angle_alpha   90.00
_cell.angle_beta   90.00
_cell.angle_gamma   90.00
#
_symmetry.space_group_name_H-M   'P 1'
#
loop_
_entity.id
_entity.type
_entity.pdbx_description
1 polymer ?
#
loop_
_entity_poly.entity_id
_entity_poly.type
_entity_poly.pdbx_seq_one_letter_code
_entity_poly.pdbx_strand_id
1 'polypeptide(L)'
;MDKKLLNEAVSCLGRKDEVEKLLEELNKKDDVLYVLNNVEGFKEMVEIIKKYINNEYTDISATSIETMLASIIYVVNGNDLIPDAIPIAGARDDEACIKEAIEITKEDINKYKMSH
;
A
#
# COMPACT_ATOMS: atom_id res chain seq x y z
N MET A 1 4.99 11.00 -2.39
CA MET A 1 4.47 9.87 -3.18
C MET A 1 4.13 10.33 -4.58
N ASP A 2 4.42 9.52 -5.57
CA ASP A 2 4.20 9.89 -6.97
C ASP A 2 2.72 10.14 -7.28
N LYS A 3 2.45 11.20 -8.03
CA LYS A 3 1.08 11.61 -8.34
C LYS A 3 0.32 10.59 -9.19
N LYS A 4 1.02 9.93 -10.11
CA LYS A 4 0.40 8.89 -10.94
C LYS A 4 -0.06 7.70 -10.09
N LEU A 5 0.74 7.34 -9.10
CA LEU A 5 0.38 6.27 -8.17
C LEU A 5 -0.83 6.66 -7.33
N LEU A 6 -0.89 7.89 -6.86
CA LEU A 6 -2.02 8.37 -6.08
C LEU A 6 -3.30 8.39 -6.93
N ASN A 7 -3.20 8.83 -8.18
CA ASN A 7 -4.35 8.83 -9.09
C ASN A 7 -4.86 7.41 -9.36
N GLU A 8 -3.94 6.48 -9.53
CA GLU A 8 -4.29 5.07 -9.73
C GLU A 8 -4.96 4.50 -8.48
N ALA A 9 -4.46 4.86 -7.30
CA ALA A 9 -5.05 4.43 -6.05
C ALA A 9 -6.48 4.93 -5.90
N VAL A 10 -6.73 6.19 -6.22
CA VAL A 10 -8.07 6.77 -6.19
C VAL A 10 -9.00 6.00 -7.13
N SER A 11 -8.53 5.68 -8.32
CA SER A 11 -9.31 4.91 -9.29
C SER A 11 -9.63 3.50 -8.76
N CYS A 12 -8.67 2.85 -8.13
CA CYS A 12 -8.84 1.49 -7.60
C CYS A 12 -9.74 1.44 -6.38
N LEU A 13 -9.75 2.47 -5.54
CA LEU A 13 -10.55 2.46 -4.32
C LEU A 13 -12.04 2.31 -4.57
N GLY A 14 -12.51 2.76 -5.72
CA GLY A 14 -13.91 2.58 -6.11
C GLY A 14 -14.24 1.19 -6.63
N ARG A 15 -13.23 0.32 -6.74
CA ARG A 15 -13.37 -1.02 -7.31
C ARG A 15 -12.76 -2.05 -6.35
N LYS A 16 -13.61 -2.60 -5.52
CA LYS A 16 -13.20 -3.60 -4.54
C LYS A 16 -12.42 -4.76 -5.17
N ASP A 17 -12.90 -5.26 -6.32
CA ASP A 17 -12.27 -6.37 -7.04
C ASP A 17 -10.83 -6.06 -7.41
N GLU A 18 -10.58 -4.83 -7.84
CA GLU A 18 -9.23 -4.40 -8.24
C GLU A 18 -8.28 -4.39 -7.05
N VAL A 19 -8.76 -3.93 -5.90
CA VAL A 19 -7.96 -3.91 -4.68
C VAL A 19 -7.68 -5.34 -4.22
N GLU A 20 -8.67 -6.20 -4.24
CA GLU A 20 -8.51 -7.60 -3.88
C GLU A 20 -7.47 -8.29 -4.78
N LYS A 21 -7.51 -8.00 -6.06
CA LYS A 21 -6.57 -8.54 -7.03
C LYS A 21 -5.14 -8.08 -6.73
N LEU A 22 -4.97 -6.79 -6.39
CA LEU A 22 -3.67 -6.25 -6.02
C LEU A 22 -3.10 -6.96 -4.81
N LEU A 23 -3.92 -7.20 -3.81
CA LEU A 23 -3.49 -7.91 -2.60
C LEU A 23 -3.12 -9.36 -2.89
N GLU A 24 -3.84 -10.01 -3.80
CA GLU A 24 -3.50 -11.37 -4.24
C GLU A 24 -2.15 -11.39 -4.95
N GLU A 25 -1.92 -10.41 -5.84
CA GLU A 25 -0.65 -10.30 -6.56
C GLU A 25 0.52 -10.03 -5.60
N LEU A 26 0.27 -9.20 -4.58
CA LEU A 26 1.25 -8.93 -3.54
C LEU A 26 1.63 -10.23 -2.81
N ASN A 27 0.65 -11.05 -2.48
CA ASN A 27 0.86 -12.31 -1.75
C ASN A 27 1.67 -13.33 -2.54
N LYS A 28 1.78 -13.16 -3.86
CA LYS A 28 2.57 -14.05 -4.70
C LYS A 28 4.04 -13.64 -4.78
N LYS A 29 4.38 -12.47 -4.26
CA LYS A 29 5.74 -11.93 -4.31
C LYS A 29 6.50 -12.30 -3.04
N ASP A 30 6.88 -13.58 -2.92
CA ASP A 30 7.47 -14.13 -1.69
C ASP A 30 8.74 -13.38 -1.25
N ASP A 31 9.63 -13.06 -2.18
CA ASP A 31 10.88 -12.38 -1.85
C ASP A 31 10.63 -10.97 -1.29
N VAL A 32 9.68 -10.28 -1.88
CA VAL A 32 9.31 -8.93 -1.45
C VAL A 32 8.63 -9.00 -0.08
N LEU A 33 7.70 -9.94 0.09
CA LEU A 33 7.00 -10.09 1.37
C LEU A 33 7.94 -10.43 2.51
N TYR A 34 8.97 -11.21 2.24
CA TYR A 34 9.97 -11.53 3.25
C TYR A 34 10.57 -10.26 3.83
N VAL A 35 10.88 -9.29 2.97
CA VAL A 35 11.42 -8.00 3.39
C VAL A 35 10.36 -7.14 4.06
N LEU A 36 9.18 -7.02 3.43
CA LEU A 36 8.11 -6.13 3.90
C LEU A 36 7.51 -6.56 5.23
N ASN A 37 7.47 -7.86 5.50
CA ASN A 37 6.95 -8.36 6.77
C ASN A 37 7.81 -7.95 7.97
N ASN A 38 9.04 -7.51 7.71
CA ASN A 38 9.92 -6.99 8.75
C ASN A 38 9.80 -5.48 8.93
N VAL A 39 9.01 -4.82 8.08
CA VAL A 39 8.77 -3.38 8.19
C VAL A 39 7.64 -3.14 9.18
N GLU A 40 7.93 -2.38 10.24
CA GLU A 40 6.93 -2.06 11.25
C GLU A 40 5.80 -1.25 10.64
N GLY A 41 4.57 -1.69 10.86
CA GLY A 41 3.38 -1.03 10.33
C GLY A 41 2.85 -1.61 9.03
N PHE A 42 3.64 -2.44 8.34
CA PHE A 42 3.22 -3.01 7.06
C PHE A 42 1.99 -3.91 7.21
N LYS A 43 1.98 -4.79 8.20
CA LYS A 43 0.85 -5.69 8.44
C LYS A 43 -0.43 -4.92 8.73
N GLU A 44 -0.32 -3.91 9.58
CA GLU A 44 -1.46 -3.05 9.91
C GLU A 44 -1.97 -2.32 8.69
N MET A 45 -1.07 -1.83 7.84
CA MET A 45 -1.45 -1.14 6.62
C MET A 45 -2.27 -2.05 5.71
N VAL A 46 -1.84 -3.28 5.51
CA VAL A 46 -2.56 -4.25 4.67
C VAL A 46 -3.92 -4.59 5.30
N GLU A 47 -3.98 -4.77 6.62
CA GLU A 47 -5.25 -5.02 7.31
C GLU A 47 -6.22 -3.86 7.16
N ILE A 48 -5.72 -2.65 7.30
CA ILE A 48 -6.54 -1.44 7.13
C ILE A 48 -7.16 -1.40 5.74
N ILE A 49 -6.36 -1.66 4.71
CA ILE A 49 -6.85 -1.67 3.33
C ILE A 49 -7.95 -2.71 3.15
N LYS A 50 -7.74 -3.92 3.63
CA LYS A 50 -8.73 -5.00 3.54
C LYS A 50 -10.02 -4.65 4.22
N LYS A 51 -9.94 -4.11 5.42
CA LYS A 51 -11.12 -3.73 6.19
C LYS A 51 -11.84 -2.54 5.59
N TYR A 52 -11.08 -1.61 5.03
CA TYR A 52 -11.65 -0.43 4.40
C TYR A 52 -12.54 -0.81 3.20
N ILE A 53 -12.02 -1.67 2.31
CA ILE A 53 -12.79 -2.06 1.12
C ILE A 53 -14.01 -2.94 1.46
N ASN A 54 -14.02 -3.54 2.65
CA ASN A 54 -15.15 -4.32 3.13
C ASN A 54 -16.09 -3.53 4.05
N ASN A 55 -15.84 -2.23 4.18
CA ASN A 55 -16.59 -1.32 5.07
C ASN A 55 -16.56 -1.74 6.55
N GLU A 56 -15.54 -2.51 6.93
CA GLU A 56 -15.35 -2.93 8.32
C GLU A 56 -14.61 -1.90 9.15
N TYR A 57 -13.80 -1.07 8.51
CA TYR A 57 -13.07 0.00 9.17
C TYR A 57 -12.94 1.18 8.22
N THR A 58 -13.61 2.28 8.53
CA THR A 58 -13.64 3.46 7.66
C THR A 58 -13.14 4.73 8.35
N ASP A 59 -12.66 4.60 9.58
CA ASP A 59 -12.18 5.74 10.37
C ASP A 59 -10.74 6.10 10.00
N ILE A 60 -10.55 6.47 8.74
CA ILE A 60 -9.27 6.81 8.18
C ILE A 60 -9.46 7.90 7.12
N SER A 61 -8.50 8.83 7.03
CA SER A 61 -8.61 9.89 6.02
C SER A 61 -8.47 9.36 4.61
N ALA A 62 -9.11 10.03 3.66
CA ALA A 62 -8.99 9.67 2.24
C ALA A 62 -7.53 9.69 1.79
N THR A 63 -6.79 10.72 2.19
CA THR A 63 -5.37 10.84 1.84
C THR A 63 -4.57 9.63 2.34
N SER A 64 -4.83 9.19 3.56
CA SER A 64 -4.09 8.06 4.12
C SER A 64 -4.38 6.75 3.39
N ILE A 65 -5.65 6.44 3.14
CA ILE A 65 -5.99 5.19 2.47
C ILE A 65 -5.46 5.18 1.02
N GLU A 66 -5.51 6.33 0.35
CA GLU A 66 -4.97 6.47 -1.00
C GLU A 66 -3.45 6.26 -1.01
N THR A 67 -2.75 6.84 -0.05
CA THR A 67 -1.30 6.69 0.06
C THR A 67 -0.91 5.24 0.34
N MET A 68 -1.62 4.59 1.25
CA MET A 68 -1.39 3.18 1.55
C MET A 68 -1.56 2.32 0.30
N LEU A 69 -2.66 2.51 -0.41
CA LEU A 69 -2.94 1.72 -1.60
C LEU A 69 -1.94 2.04 -2.71
N ALA A 70 -1.54 3.31 -2.87
CA ALA A 70 -0.55 3.70 -3.86
C ALA A 70 0.78 2.95 -3.65
N SER A 71 1.19 2.78 -2.40
CA SER A 71 2.42 2.04 -2.11
C SER A 71 2.31 0.56 -2.51
N ILE A 72 1.16 -0.05 -2.33
CA ILE A 72 0.92 -1.43 -2.75
C ILE A 72 0.94 -1.53 -4.28
N ILE A 73 0.33 -0.57 -4.97
CA ILE A 73 0.34 -0.52 -6.43
C ILE A 73 1.78 -0.44 -6.93
N TYR A 74 2.62 0.39 -6.30
CA TYR A 74 4.02 0.49 -6.66
C TYR A 74 4.74 -0.85 -6.55
N VAL A 75 4.53 -1.56 -5.46
CA VAL A 75 5.17 -2.86 -5.24
C VAL A 75 4.72 -3.88 -6.29
N VAL A 76 3.45 -3.89 -6.63
CA VAL A 76 2.88 -4.87 -7.56
C VAL A 76 3.15 -4.48 -9.02
N ASN A 77 2.94 -3.21 -9.38
CA ASN A 77 2.95 -2.76 -10.78
C ASN A 77 3.83 -1.55 -11.07
N GLY A 78 4.74 -1.21 -10.18
CA GLY A 78 5.50 0.05 -10.26
C GLY A 78 6.19 0.31 -11.60
N ASN A 79 6.78 -0.72 -12.17
CA ASN A 79 7.52 -0.57 -13.44
C ASN A 79 6.63 -0.19 -14.61
N ASP A 80 5.36 -0.56 -14.56
CA ASP A 80 4.41 -0.26 -15.63
C ASP A 80 3.85 1.15 -15.50
N LEU A 81 3.75 1.67 -14.26
CA LEU A 81 3.12 2.95 -13.99
C LEU A 81 4.12 4.11 -13.98
N ILE A 82 5.39 3.83 -13.74
CA ILE A 82 6.45 4.84 -13.66
C ILE A 82 7.59 4.42 -14.60
N PRO A 83 7.40 4.63 -15.91
CA PRO A 83 8.39 4.15 -16.90
C PRO A 83 9.77 4.81 -16.75
N ASP A 84 9.82 6.00 -16.16
CA ASP A 84 11.06 6.73 -15.93
C ASP A 84 11.69 6.42 -14.57
N ALA A 85 11.06 5.55 -13.79
CA ALA A 85 11.62 5.16 -12.50
C ALA A 85 12.94 4.46 -12.75
N ILE A 86 13.97 4.89 -12.04
CA ILE A 86 15.27 4.25 -12.10
C ILE A 86 15.09 2.81 -11.61
N PRO A 87 15.42 1.82 -12.43
CA PRO A 87 15.25 0.44 -12.00
C PRO A 87 16.31 0.12 -10.94
N ILE A 88 15.94 0.37 -9.71
CA ILE A 88 16.71 -0.14 -8.60
C ILE A 88 16.17 -1.53 -8.36
N ALA A 89 17.02 -2.48 -8.50
CA ALA A 89 16.61 -3.86 -8.48
C ALA A 89 16.07 -4.27 -7.11
N GLY A 90 14.89 -4.85 -7.12
CA GLY A 90 14.44 -5.68 -6.06
C GLY A 90 13.74 -5.00 -4.89
N ALA A 91 13.74 -5.69 -3.76
CA ALA A 91 12.94 -5.37 -2.60
C ALA A 91 13.30 -4.05 -1.90
N ARG A 92 14.44 -3.47 -2.24
CA ARG A 92 14.89 -2.22 -1.60
C ARG A 92 14.01 -1.03 -1.94
N ASP A 93 13.61 -0.93 -3.21
CA ASP A 93 12.73 0.16 -3.63
C ASP A 93 11.33 -0.02 -3.09
N ASP A 94 10.88 -1.26 -3.08
CA ASP A 94 9.59 -1.61 -2.54
C ASP A 94 9.55 -1.30 -1.05
N GLU A 95 10.61 -1.64 -0.33
CA GLU A 95 10.73 -1.34 1.08
C GLU A 95 10.70 0.17 1.33
N ALA A 96 11.47 0.93 0.55
CA ALA A 96 11.52 2.38 0.69
C ALA A 96 10.15 3.02 0.45
N CYS A 97 9.44 2.55 -0.56
CA CYS A 97 8.11 3.06 -0.88
C CYS A 97 7.10 2.77 0.25
N ILE A 98 7.12 1.55 0.76
CA ILE A 98 6.25 1.15 1.87
C ILE A 98 6.56 1.96 3.13
N LYS A 99 7.85 2.14 3.45
CA LYS A 99 8.25 2.94 4.61
C LYS A 99 7.80 4.39 4.49
N GLU A 100 7.91 4.97 3.29
CA GLU A 100 7.43 6.32 3.04
C GLU A 100 5.93 6.42 3.28
N ALA A 101 5.17 5.48 2.76
CA ALA A 101 3.71 5.47 2.93
C ALA A 101 3.34 5.31 4.41
N ILE A 102 4.04 4.46 5.14
CA ILE A 102 3.82 4.26 6.58
C ILE A 102 4.10 5.56 7.33
N GLU A 103 5.19 6.25 7.01
CA GLU A 103 5.52 7.51 7.66
C GLU A 103 4.47 8.57 7.42
N ILE A 104 4.00 8.70 6.17
CA ILE A 104 2.96 9.67 5.80
C ILE A 104 1.65 9.38 6.56
N THR A 105 1.32 8.11 6.75
CA THR A 105 0.04 7.68 7.32
C THR A 105 0.15 7.21 8.77
N LYS A 106 1.24 7.51 9.40
CA LYS A 106 1.62 7.05 10.73
C LYS A 106 0.54 7.28 11.80
N GLU A 107 -0.10 8.44 11.78
CA GLU A 107 -1.13 8.77 12.75
C GLU A 107 -2.34 7.84 12.63
N ASP A 108 -2.75 7.57 11.40
CA ASP A 108 -3.89 6.68 11.14
C ASP A 108 -3.56 5.23 11.49
N ILE A 109 -2.33 4.81 11.22
CA ILE A 109 -1.88 3.46 11.60
C ILE A 109 -1.88 3.31 13.11
N ASN A 110 -1.35 4.29 13.83
CA ASN A 110 -1.33 4.25 15.30
C ASN A 110 -2.73 4.22 15.88
N LYS A 111 -3.64 5.02 15.31
CA LYS A 111 -5.03 5.03 15.72
C LYS A 111 -5.69 3.66 15.54
N TYR A 112 -5.42 3.01 14.43
CA TYR A 112 -5.92 1.66 14.18
C TYR A 112 -5.37 0.66 15.21
N LYS A 113 -4.08 0.71 15.49
CA LYS A 113 -3.44 -0.16 16.48
C LYS A 113 -4.06 -0.01 17.87
N MET A 114 -4.38 1.21 18.25
CA MET A 114 -4.97 1.50 19.57
C MET A 114 -6.41 0.99 19.67
N SER A 115 -7.11 0.85 18.57
CA SER A 115 -8.50 0.41 18.53
C SER A 115 -8.64 -1.10 18.33
N HIS A 116 -7.58 -1.75 17.94
CA HIS A 116 -7.56 -3.17 17.57
C HIS A 116 -6.39 -3.90 18.27
#